data_8e5506fb402b595c5f83a0314d4794d0
#
_entry.id   8e5506fb402b595c5f83a0314d4794d0
#
_cell.length_a   1.000
_cell.length_b   1.000
_cell.length_c   1.000
_cell.angle_alpha   90.00
_cell.angle_beta   90.00
_cell.angle_gamma   90.00
#
_symmetry.space_group_name_H-M   'P 1'
#
loop_
_entity.id
_entity.type
_entity.pdbx_description
1 polymer ?
#
loop_
_entity_poly.entity_id
_entity_poly.type
_entity_poly.pdbx_seq_one_letter_code
_entity_poly.pdbx_strand_id
1 'polypeptide(L)'
;GLGDVYKRQILFSMGESVELEKIAGTLGLDQKKTKDLIDEMRNEWEEQKRGVTITELDGAYQMCTRPEIYEYLIKIAKQPKRRVLTDVLLETLSIIAYKQPVTKMEIEKIRGVSSDHAVNKLVEYHLVCELGRLDAPGRPLLFGTTEEFLRSFGVHSIDDLPVLSPVQVEEFKQEAEEEMHVKLDV
;
A
#
# COMPACT_ATOMS: atom_id res chain seq x y z
N GLY A 1 7.22 32.04 -1.19
CA GLY A 1 6.65 32.56 -2.44
C GLY A 1 5.23 32.06 -2.69
N LEU A 2 4.53 32.57 -3.71
CA LEU A 2 3.16 32.14 -4.06
C LEU A 2 3.04 30.63 -4.30
N GLY A 3 4.09 29.99 -4.85
CA GLY A 3 4.13 28.53 -5.06
C GLY A 3 4.01 27.69 -3.78
N ASP A 4 4.50 28.16 -2.65
CA ASP A 4 4.46 27.42 -1.38
C ASP A 4 3.06 27.37 -0.76
N VAL A 5 2.31 28.44 -0.96
CA VAL A 5 0.92 28.52 -0.49
C VAL A 5 0.04 27.55 -1.29
N TYR A 6 0.18 27.52 -2.62
CA TYR A 6 -0.64 26.67 -3.49
C TYR A 6 -0.36 25.17 -3.30
N LYS A 7 0.90 24.74 -3.16
CA LYS A 7 1.27 23.34 -2.89
C LYS A 7 0.55 22.80 -1.65
N ARG A 8 0.65 23.55 -0.55
CA ARG A 8 -0.01 23.20 0.71
C ARG A 8 -1.52 23.14 0.59
N GLN A 9 -2.11 24.12 -0.12
CA GLN A 9 -3.56 24.17 -0.34
C GLN A 9 -4.07 23.02 -1.19
N ILE A 10 -3.35 22.64 -2.25
CA ILE A 10 -3.70 21.49 -3.10
C ILE A 10 -3.74 20.21 -2.26
N LEU A 11 -2.65 19.88 -1.56
CA LEU A 11 -2.56 18.67 -0.76
C LEU A 11 -3.57 18.65 0.40
N PHE A 12 -3.81 19.81 1.02
CA PHE A 12 -4.79 19.92 2.10
C PHE A 12 -6.24 19.75 1.60
N SER A 13 -6.58 20.39 0.49
CA SER A 13 -7.96 20.39 -0.02
C SER A 13 -8.40 19.07 -0.63
N MET A 14 -7.44 18.29 -1.16
CA MET A 14 -7.74 16.98 -1.75
C MET A 14 -8.03 15.91 -0.68
N GLY A 15 -7.35 15.96 0.46
CA GLY A 15 -7.52 15.00 1.56
C GLY A 15 -7.06 13.57 1.25
N GLU A 16 -6.77 13.28 0.00
CA GLU A 16 -6.25 12.02 -0.53
C GLU A 16 -4.91 12.27 -1.24
N SER A 17 -4.24 11.19 -1.68
CA SER A 17 -3.00 11.30 -2.43
C SER A 17 -3.23 11.95 -3.80
N VAL A 18 -2.27 12.76 -4.23
CA VAL A 18 -2.29 13.45 -5.53
C VAL A 18 -1.02 13.12 -6.30
N GLU A 19 -1.16 12.62 -7.51
CA GLU A 19 -0.05 12.30 -8.39
C GLU A 19 0.83 13.53 -8.65
N LEU A 20 2.15 13.33 -8.67
CA LEU A 20 3.13 14.39 -8.92
C LEU A 20 2.86 15.15 -10.22
N GLU A 21 2.47 14.44 -11.27
CA GLU A 21 2.16 15.03 -12.57
C GLU A 21 0.98 16.00 -12.49
N LYS A 22 -0.06 15.64 -11.74
CA LYS A 22 -1.26 16.47 -11.52
C LYS A 22 -0.92 17.73 -10.72
N ILE A 23 -0.06 17.61 -9.71
CA ILE A 23 0.43 18.76 -8.93
C ILE A 23 1.26 19.67 -9.85
N ALA A 24 2.20 19.13 -10.59
CA ALA A 24 3.07 19.85 -11.50
C ALA A 24 2.27 20.62 -12.57
N GLY A 25 1.31 19.93 -13.21
CA GLY A 25 0.42 20.55 -14.21
C GLY A 25 -0.41 21.69 -13.62
N THR A 26 -0.93 21.54 -12.40
CA THR A 26 -1.70 22.59 -11.72
C THR A 26 -0.83 23.80 -11.38
N LEU A 27 0.45 23.61 -11.04
CA LEU A 27 1.38 24.69 -10.71
C LEU A 27 2.09 25.29 -11.94
N GLY A 28 1.92 24.69 -13.11
CA GLY A 28 2.65 25.09 -14.32
C GLY A 28 4.16 24.85 -14.22
N LEU A 29 4.59 23.82 -13.51
CA LEU A 29 5.98 23.47 -13.26
C LEU A 29 6.30 22.11 -13.86
N ASP A 30 7.58 21.81 -14.08
CA ASP A 30 8.03 20.46 -14.39
C ASP A 30 7.97 19.55 -13.14
N GLN A 31 7.89 18.22 -13.37
CA GLN A 31 7.75 17.25 -12.29
C GLN A 31 8.96 17.28 -11.33
N LYS A 32 10.18 17.40 -11.84
CA LYS A 32 11.39 17.44 -11.01
C LYS A 32 11.37 18.63 -10.06
N LYS A 33 11.11 19.82 -10.57
CA LYS A 33 11.03 21.04 -9.76
C LYS A 33 9.89 20.97 -8.76
N THR A 34 8.76 20.34 -9.13
CA THR A 34 7.62 20.15 -8.22
C THR A 34 7.99 19.20 -7.09
N LYS A 35 8.70 18.10 -7.39
CA LYS A 35 9.22 17.17 -6.37
C LYS A 35 10.18 17.87 -5.42
N ASP A 36 11.19 18.58 -5.94
CA ASP A 36 12.15 19.31 -5.12
C ASP A 36 11.45 20.28 -4.14
N LEU A 37 10.43 20.99 -4.63
CA LEU A 37 9.65 21.92 -3.81
C LEU A 37 8.77 21.21 -2.75
N ILE A 38 8.27 20.01 -3.02
CA ILE A 38 7.51 19.21 -2.03
C ILE A 38 8.47 18.68 -0.96
N ASP A 39 9.63 18.19 -1.36
CA ASP A 39 10.66 17.68 -0.46
C ASP A 39 11.21 18.80 0.45
N GLU A 40 11.44 20.00 -0.08
CA GLU A 40 11.82 21.18 0.70
C GLU A 40 10.75 21.51 1.76
N MET A 41 9.47 21.54 1.37
CA MET A 41 8.36 21.80 2.30
C MET A 41 8.25 20.71 3.36
N ARG A 42 8.45 19.43 3.00
CA ARG A 42 8.45 18.31 3.95
C ARG A 42 9.56 18.45 4.97
N ASN A 43 10.79 18.74 4.55
CA ASN A 43 11.93 18.93 5.41
C ASN A 43 11.74 20.13 6.36
N GLU A 44 11.24 21.26 5.84
CA GLU A 44 10.91 22.44 6.66
C GLU A 44 9.89 22.09 7.76
N TRP A 45 8.86 21.31 7.44
CA TRP A 45 7.85 20.90 8.42
C TRP A 45 8.40 19.94 9.45
N GLU A 46 9.35 19.10 9.06
CA GLU A 46 10.06 18.21 9.97
C GLU A 46 10.92 18.98 10.97
N GLU A 47 11.72 19.93 10.49
CA GLU A 47 12.55 20.80 11.34
C GLU A 47 11.70 21.63 12.31
N GLN A 48 10.57 22.17 11.84
CA GLN A 48 9.63 22.93 12.65
C GLN A 48 8.76 22.05 13.57
N LYS A 49 8.89 20.74 13.54
CA LYS A 49 8.08 19.78 14.30
C LYS A 49 6.58 20.04 14.16
N ARG A 50 6.11 20.34 12.94
CA ARG A 50 4.69 20.57 12.69
C ARG A 50 3.91 19.28 12.94
N GLY A 51 2.63 19.39 13.35
CA GLY A 51 1.75 18.25 13.60
C GLY A 51 1.28 17.52 12.30
N VAL A 52 1.65 18.04 11.13
CA VAL A 52 1.36 17.47 9.82
C VAL A 52 2.65 17.24 9.06
N THR A 53 2.63 16.23 8.18
CA THR A 53 3.73 15.88 7.27
C THR A 53 3.20 15.53 5.88
N ILE A 54 4.11 15.27 4.94
CA ILE A 54 3.77 14.83 3.59
C ILE A 54 4.35 13.44 3.39
N THR A 55 3.49 12.48 3.03
CA THR A 55 3.89 11.11 2.68
C THR A 55 3.86 10.95 1.17
N GLU A 56 4.86 10.27 0.63
CA GLU A 56 4.93 9.81 -0.75
C GLU A 56 4.41 8.36 -0.81
N LEU A 57 3.53 8.06 -1.75
CA LEU A 57 2.91 6.75 -1.96
C LEU A 57 2.87 6.50 -3.47
N ASP A 58 3.76 5.65 -3.97
CA ASP A 58 3.86 5.27 -5.39
C ASP A 58 3.84 6.47 -6.36
N GLY A 59 4.66 7.48 -6.05
CA GLY A 59 4.77 8.72 -6.85
C GLY A 59 3.63 9.72 -6.66
N ALA A 60 2.68 9.45 -5.78
CA ALA A 60 1.66 10.38 -5.34
C ALA A 60 2.00 10.94 -3.94
N TYR A 61 1.51 12.12 -3.64
CA TYR A 61 1.80 12.84 -2.39
C TYR A 61 0.52 13.13 -1.61
N GLN A 62 0.56 12.89 -0.31
CA GLN A 62 -0.56 13.16 0.59
C GLN A 62 -0.09 13.90 1.84
N MET A 63 -0.88 14.90 2.26
CA MET A 63 -0.73 15.50 3.56
C MET A 63 -1.39 14.63 4.62
N CYS A 64 -0.66 14.30 5.68
CA CYS A 64 -1.15 13.48 6.77
C CYS A 64 -0.67 14.01 8.13
N THR A 65 -1.24 13.48 9.19
CA THR A 65 -0.77 13.76 10.57
C THR A 65 0.48 12.95 10.85
N ARG A 66 1.35 13.48 11.73
CA ARG A 66 2.52 12.75 12.22
C ARG A 66 2.12 11.58 13.11
N PRO A 67 2.91 10.47 13.10
CA PRO A 67 2.66 9.32 13.97
C PRO A 67 2.57 9.66 15.45
N GLU A 68 3.36 10.63 15.93
CA GLU A 68 3.40 11.06 17.33
C GLU A 68 2.06 11.63 17.81
N ILE A 69 1.20 12.10 16.90
CA ILE A 69 -0.11 12.66 17.23
C ILE A 69 -1.19 11.57 17.26
N TYR A 70 -0.88 10.37 16.79
CA TYR A 70 -1.86 9.30 16.65
C TYR A 70 -2.58 8.97 17.96
N GLU A 71 -1.87 8.91 19.09
CA GLU A 71 -2.46 8.63 20.41
C GLU A 71 -3.58 9.60 20.82
N TYR A 72 -3.50 10.83 20.34
CA TYR A 72 -4.51 11.86 20.61
C TYR A 72 -5.69 11.71 19.64
N LEU A 73 -5.41 11.41 18.39
CA LEU A 73 -6.43 11.31 17.34
C LEU A 73 -7.35 10.10 17.56
N ILE A 74 -6.83 8.96 18.02
CA ILE A 74 -7.65 7.76 18.30
C ILE A 74 -8.68 7.99 19.41
N LYS A 75 -8.47 8.98 20.29
CA LYS A 75 -9.43 9.32 21.36
C LYS A 75 -10.64 10.09 20.83
N ILE A 76 -10.50 10.75 19.70
CA ILE A 76 -11.52 11.61 19.08
C ILE A 76 -12.16 10.90 17.88
N ALA A 77 -11.35 10.21 17.08
CA ALA A 77 -11.83 9.49 15.91
C ALA A 77 -12.62 8.25 16.32
N LYS A 78 -13.77 8.02 15.68
CA LYS A 78 -14.42 6.72 15.75
C LYS A 78 -13.45 5.68 15.20
N GLN A 79 -13.02 4.75 16.05
CA GLN A 79 -12.12 3.68 15.60
C GLN A 79 -12.76 2.95 14.41
N PRO A 80 -12.09 2.87 13.27
CA PRO A 80 -12.56 2.02 12.18
C PRO A 80 -12.63 0.59 12.70
N LYS A 81 -13.60 -0.19 12.23
CA LYS A 81 -13.70 -1.62 12.58
C LYS A 81 -12.36 -2.27 12.30
N ARG A 82 -11.78 -2.92 13.33
CA ARG A 82 -10.48 -3.59 13.22
C ARG A 82 -10.59 -4.66 12.12
N ARG A 83 -9.85 -4.48 11.03
CA ARG A 83 -9.75 -5.49 9.98
C ARG A 83 -8.93 -6.64 10.54
N VAL A 84 -9.53 -7.80 10.64
CA VAL A 84 -8.80 -9.00 11.07
C VAL A 84 -8.22 -9.64 9.82
N LEU A 85 -6.91 -9.56 9.66
CA LEU A 85 -6.18 -10.29 8.62
C LEU A 85 -5.82 -11.66 9.19
N THR A 86 -6.52 -12.70 8.72
CA THR A 86 -6.18 -14.09 9.03
C THR A 86 -4.96 -14.53 8.21
N ASP A 87 -4.31 -15.62 8.58
CA ASP A 87 -3.15 -16.17 7.87
C ASP A 87 -3.46 -16.42 6.40
N VAL A 88 -4.65 -16.93 6.09
CA VAL A 88 -5.16 -17.12 4.71
C VAL A 88 -5.23 -15.80 3.93
N LEU A 89 -5.68 -14.72 4.57
CA LEU A 89 -5.73 -13.41 3.94
C LEU A 89 -4.33 -12.82 3.74
N LEU A 90 -3.44 -12.98 4.72
CA LEU A 90 -2.05 -12.53 4.65
C LEU A 90 -1.28 -13.27 3.56
N GLU A 91 -1.40 -14.60 3.48
CA GLU A 91 -0.81 -15.41 2.42
C GLU A 91 -1.27 -14.94 1.04
N THR A 92 -2.60 -14.80 0.85
CA THR A 92 -3.18 -14.36 -0.44
C THR A 92 -2.72 -12.94 -0.79
N LEU A 93 -2.69 -12.04 0.18
CA LEU A 93 -2.24 -10.66 0.00
C LEU A 93 -0.76 -10.59 -0.39
N SER A 94 0.09 -11.42 0.24
CA SER A 94 1.50 -11.52 -0.09
C SER A 94 1.72 -11.98 -1.53
N ILE A 95 0.99 -13.01 -1.96
CA ILE A 95 1.05 -13.48 -3.35
C ILE A 95 0.71 -12.34 -4.31
N ILE A 96 -0.37 -11.59 -4.04
CA ILE A 96 -0.78 -10.48 -4.88
C ILE A 96 0.30 -9.40 -4.88
N ALA A 97 0.83 -9.01 -3.73
CA ALA A 97 1.83 -7.95 -3.60
C ALA A 97 3.11 -8.24 -4.39
N TYR A 98 3.58 -9.49 -4.37
CA TYR A 98 4.82 -9.88 -5.05
C TYR A 98 4.64 -10.30 -6.52
N LYS A 99 3.41 -10.63 -6.96
CA LYS A 99 3.16 -11.17 -8.30
C LYS A 99 2.31 -10.25 -9.18
N GLN A 100 1.81 -9.16 -8.64
CA GLN A 100 0.94 -8.23 -9.39
C GLN A 100 1.60 -7.72 -10.68
N PRO A 101 0.83 -7.54 -11.77
CA PRO A 101 -0.59 -7.88 -11.89
C PRO A 101 -0.84 -9.39 -11.99
N VAL A 102 -1.77 -9.94 -11.22
CA VAL A 102 -1.99 -11.39 -11.07
C VAL A 102 -3.48 -11.76 -11.16
N THR A 103 -3.78 -12.91 -11.75
CA THR A 103 -5.15 -13.45 -11.85
C THR A 103 -5.49 -14.32 -10.64
N LYS A 104 -6.81 -14.52 -10.36
CA LYS A 104 -7.24 -15.45 -9.32
C LYS A 104 -6.72 -16.88 -9.56
N MET A 105 -6.71 -17.33 -10.81
CA MET A 105 -6.24 -18.67 -11.19
C MET A 105 -4.74 -18.85 -10.87
N GLU A 106 -3.92 -17.84 -11.10
CA GLU A 106 -2.49 -17.87 -10.72
C GLU A 106 -2.30 -17.89 -9.21
N ILE A 107 -3.10 -17.12 -8.46
CA ILE A 107 -3.11 -17.16 -6.99
C ILE A 107 -3.46 -18.56 -6.50
N GLU A 108 -4.53 -19.16 -7.02
CA GLU A 108 -4.97 -20.51 -6.67
C GLU A 108 -3.94 -21.58 -7.01
N LYS A 109 -3.24 -21.42 -8.14
CA LYS A 109 -2.15 -22.32 -8.52
C LYS A 109 -0.98 -22.29 -7.53
N ILE A 110 -0.68 -21.14 -6.96
CA ILE A 110 0.38 -20.99 -5.94
C ILE A 110 -0.09 -21.57 -4.62
N ARG A 111 -1.31 -21.25 -4.19
CA ARG A 111 -1.86 -21.68 -2.90
C ARG A 111 -2.31 -23.14 -2.87
N GLY A 112 -2.58 -23.75 -4.02
CA GLY A 112 -3.15 -25.10 -4.13
C GLY A 112 -4.62 -25.22 -3.73
N VAL A 113 -5.29 -24.12 -3.38
CA VAL A 113 -6.71 -24.08 -2.94
C VAL A 113 -7.41 -22.85 -3.52
N SER A 114 -8.77 -22.89 -3.52
CA SER A 114 -9.57 -21.76 -4.00
C SER A 114 -9.28 -20.49 -3.20
N SER A 115 -9.13 -19.38 -3.91
CA SER A 115 -8.80 -18.08 -3.34
C SER A 115 -9.91 -17.04 -3.49
N ASP A 116 -11.05 -17.38 -4.06
CA ASP A 116 -12.14 -16.45 -4.34
C ASP A 116 -12.57 -15.65 -3.11
N HIS A 117 -12.82 -16.35 -1.99
CA HIS A 117 -13.24 -15.69 -0.75
C HIS A 117 -12.16 -14.73 -0.22
N ALA A 118 -10.91 -15.16 -0.22
CA ALA A 118 -9.79 -14.36 0.28
C ALA A 118 -9.57 -13.11 -0.59
N VAL A 119 -9.54 -13.25 -1.90
CA VAL A 119 -9.40 -12.11 -2.83
C VAL A 119 -10.55 -11.12 -2.67
N ASN A 120 -11.80 -11.60 -2.65
CA ASN A 120 -12.97 -10.73 -2.49
C ASN A 120 -12.94 -9.99 -1.14
N LYS A 121 -12.48 -10.64 -0.07
CA LYS A 121 -12.35 -10.03 1.25
C LYS A 121 -11.26 -8.97 1.30
N LEU A 122 -10.14 -9.20 0.60
CA LEU A 122 -9.07 -8.21 0.47
C LEU A 122 -9.51 -6.98 -0.34
N VAL A 123 -10.35 -7.18 -1.36
CA VAL A 123 -10.98 -6.08 -2.11
C VAL A 123 -11.96 -5.30 -1.21
N GLU A 124 -12.80 -6.00 -0.42
CA GLU A 124 -13.69 -5.36 0.58
C GLU A 124 -12.90 -4.53 1.61
N TYR A 125 -11.70 -5.00 1.97
CA TYR A 125 -10.80 -4.29 2.87
C TYR A 125 -10.03 -3.15 2.19
N HIS A 126 -10.22 -2.94 0.90
CA HIS A 126 -9.49 -1.97 0.08
C HIS A 126 -7.98 -2.16 0.06
N LEU A 127 -7.48 -3.35 0.35
CA LEU A 127 -6.06 -3.70 0.27
C LEU A 127 -5.66 -4.16 -1.13
N VAL A 128 -6.63 -4.65 -1.89
CA VAL A 128 -6.49 -5.15 -3.26
C VAL A 128 -7.51 -4.47 -4.16
N CYS A 129 -7.15 -4.21 -5.41
CA CYS A 129 -8.05 -3.69 -6.44
C CYS A 129 -7.90 -4.46 -7.76
N GLU A 130 -8.88 -4.26 -8.63
CA GLU A 130 -8.84 -4.74 -10.01
C GLU A 130 -8.02 -3.76 -10.87
N LEU A 131 -6.96 -4.24 -11.52
CA LEU A 131 -6.10 -3.44 -12.40
C LEU A 131 -6.56 -3.47 -13.86
N GLY A 132 -7.45 -4.39 -14.21
CA GLY A 132 -7.94 -4.59 -15.56
C GLY A 132 -8.18 -6.06 -15.88
N ARG A 133 -8.06 -6.43 -17.15
CA ARG A 133 -8.27 -7.80 -17.64
C ARG A 133 -7.07 -8.26 -18.47
N LEU A 134 -6.66 -9.50 -18.24
CA LEU A 134 -5.63 -10.14 -19.05
C LEU A 134 -6.20 -10.41 -20.46
N ASP A 135 -5.38 -10.15 -21.48
CA ASP A 135 -5.72 -10.50 -22.87
C ASP A 135 -5.42 -11.97 -23.14
N ALA A 136 -6.34 -12.82 -22.66
CA ALA A 136 -6.28 -14.27 -22.76
C ALA A 136 -7.71 -14.83 -22.86
N PRO A 137 -7.91 -16.10 -23.28
CA PRO A 137 -9.23 -16.72 -23.30
C PRO A 137 -9.94 -16.58 -21.94
N GLY A 138 -11.20 -16.12 -21.98
CA GLY A 138 -11.98 -15.84 -20.78
C GLY A 138 -11.70 -14.46 -20.14
N ARG A 139 -10.73 -13.68 -20.62
CA ARG A 139 -10.37 -12.33 -20.17
C ARG A 139 -10.40 -12.18 -18.63
N PRO A 140 -9.62 -12.98 -17.88
CA PRO A 140 -9.68 -12.99 -16.43
C PRO A 140 -9.25 -11.63 -15.86
N LEU A 141 -9.82 -11.27 -14.70
CA LEU A 141 -9.46 -10.06 -13.96
C LEU A 141 -8.02 -10.16 -13.42
N LEU A 142 -7.32 -9.04 -13.50
CA LEU A 142 -6.00 -8.83 -12.92
C LEU A 142 -6.15 -8.04 -11.63
N PHE A 143 -5.45 -8.46 -10.59
CA PHE A 143 -5.47 -7.87 -9.26
C PHE A 143 -4.10 -7.29 -8.90
N GLY A 144 -4.12 -6.25 -8.10
CA GLY A 144 -2.93 -5.64 -7.50
C GLY A 144 -3.27 -4.98 -6.17
N THR A 145 -2.25 -4.50 -5.49
CA THR A 145 -2.38 -3.80 -4.22
C THR A 145 -2.80 -2.35 -4.42
N THR A 146 -3.26 -1.71 -3.35
CA THR A 146 -3.72 -0.32 -3.33
C THR A 146 -2.78 0.55 -2.51
N GLU A 147 -2.99 1.87 -2.53
CA GLU A 147 -2.33 2.78 -1.59
C GLU A 147 -2.68 2.48 -0.12
N GLU A 148 -3.88 1.98 0.14
CA GLU A 148 -4.28 1.57 1.49
C GLU A 148 -3.43 0.39 1.99
N PHE A 149 -3.02 -0.51 1.08
CA PHE A 149 -2.03 -1.54 1.38
C PHE A 149 -0.70 -0.90 1.78
N LEU A 150 -0.17 0.03 0.98
CA LEU A 150 1.10 0.70 1.27
C LEU A 150 1.06 1.39 2.65
N ARG A 151 -0.01 2.13 2.95
CA ARG A 151 -0.21 2.77 4.27
C ARG A 151 -0.28 1.76 5.40
N SER A 152 -1.02 0.66 5.21
CA SER A 152 -1.27 -0.33 6.26
C SER A 152 0.00 -1.11 6.64
N PHE A 153 0.90 -1.28 5.69
CA PHE A 153 2.17 -2.01 5.87
C PHE A 153 3.38 -1.09 6.04
N GLY A 154 3.19 0.24 5.98
CA GLY A 154 4.25 1.22 6.23
C GLY A 154 5.32 1.25 5.14
N VAL A 155 4.97 0.91 3.90
CA VAL A 155 5.84 1.00 2.73
C VAL A 155 5.42 2.15 1.82
N HIS A 156 6.37 2.75 1.10
CA HIS A 156 6.10 3.88 0.21
C HIS A 156 5.81 3.43 -1.23
N SER A 157 6.35 2.28 -1.61
CA SER A 157 6.13 1.64 -2.92
C SER A 157 6.18 0.13 -2.79
N ILE A 158 5.77 -0.58 -3.85
CA ILE A 158 5.91 -2.04 -3.93
C ILE A 158 7.39 -2.46 -3.95
N ASP A 159 8.26 -1.63 -4.48
CA ASP A 159 9.71 -1.89 -4.54
C ASP A 159 10.37 -1.88 -3.15
N ASP A 160 9.72 -1.29 -2.15
CA ASP A 160 10.19 -1.30 -0.75
C ASP A 160 9.90 -2.62 -0.04
N LEU A 161 9.12 -3.52 -0.65
CA LEU A 161 8.85 -4.82 -0.06
C LEU A 161 10.15 -5.65 0.04
N PRO A 162 10.35 -6.39 1.15
CA PRO A 162 11.53 -7.22 1.32
C PRO A 162 11.72 -8.18 0.14
N VAL A 163 12.92 -8.19 -0.45
CA VAL A 163 13.27 -9.19 -1.45
C VAL A 163 13.57 -10.49 -0.71
N LEU A 164 12.68 -11.47 -0.85
CA LEU A 164 12.89 -12.79 -0.29
C LEU A 164 14.09 -13.45 -0.99
N SER A 165 15.19 -13.63 -0.28
CA SER A 165 16.32 -14.39 -0.80
C SER A 165 15.91 -15.86 -1.00
N PRO A 166 16.52 -16.59 -1.95
CA PRO A 166 16.24 -18.03 -2.12
C PRO A 166 16.42 -18.85 -0.82
N VAL A 167 17.32 -18.43 0.04
CA VAL A 167 17.57 -19.06 1.35
C VAL A 167 16.38 -18.84 2.29
N GLN A 168 15.87 -17.63 2.39
CA GLN A 168 14.69 -17.33 3.22
C GLN A 168 13.43 -18.05 2.72
N VAL A 169 13.27 -18.19 1.40
CA VAL A 169 12.14 -18.95 0.83
C VAL A 169 12.23 -20.43 1.24
N GLU A 170 13.42 -21.00 1.28
CA GLU A 170 13.64 -22.38 1.68
C GLU A 170 13.43 -22.57 3.20
N GLU A 171 13.91 -21.63 4.02
CA GLU A 171 13.67 -21.61 5.47
C GLU A 171 12.18 -21.55 5.79
N PHE A 172 11.42 -20.65 5.16
CA PHE A 172 9.96 -20.56 5.34
C PHE A 172 9.22 -21.82 4.91
N LYS A 173 9.70 -22.52 3.84
CA LYS A 173 9.11 -23.80 3.45
C LYS A 173 9.34 -24.88 4.48
N GLN A 174 10.57 -24.96 5.03
CA GLN A 174 10.91 -25.93 6.05
C GLN A 174 10.12 -25.69 7.34
N GLU A 175 10.00 -24.43 7.78
CA GLU A 175 9.17 -24.07 8.93
C GLU A 175 7.68 -24.44 8.71
N ALA A 176 7.15 -24.18 7.53
CA ALA A 176 5.77 -24.54 7.20
C ALA A 176 5.54 -26.05 7.13
N GLU A 177 6.52 -26.82 6.65
CA GLU A 177 6.46 -28.29 6.64
C GLU A 177 6.55 -28.87 8.07
N GLU A 178 7.40 -28.30 8.92
CA GLU A 178 7.50 -28.69 10.34
C GLU A 178 6.21 -28.40 11.10
N GLU A 179 5.60 -27.23 10.90
CA GLU A 179 4.30 -26.90 11.51
C GLU A 179 3.18 -27.84 11.07
N MET A 180 3.18 -28.26 9.81
CA MET A 180 2.20 -29.25 9.33
C MET A 180 2.41 -30.63 9.93
N HIS A 181 3.66 -31.07 10.12
CA HIS A 181 3.94 -32.34 10.79
C HIS A 181 3.52 -32.36 12.25
N VAL A 182 3.73 -31.26 12.99
CA VAL A 182 3.32 -31.13 14.39
C VAL A 182 1.78 -31.16 14.56
N LYS A 183 1.01 -30.70 13.57
CA LYS A 183 -0.45 -30.73 13.59
C LYS A 183 -1.07 -32.08 13.23
N LEU A 184 -0.30 -33.01 12.67
CA LEU A 184 -0.76 -34.35 12.31
C LEU A 184 -0.53 -35.40 13.41
N ASP A 185 0.30 -35.07 14.42
CA ASP A 185 0.63 -35.97 15.53
C ASP A 185 -0.16 -35.69 16.83
N VAL A 186 -1.28 -34.97 16.73
CA VAL A 186 -2.19 -34.70 17.88
C VAL A 186 -3.58 -35.27 17.67
#